data_d242bc1fcd6b93e2dd714574951a538d
#
_entry.id   d242bc1fcd6b93e2dd714574951a538d
#
_cell.length_a   1.000
_cell.length_b   1.000
_cell.length_c   1.000
_cell.angle_alpha   90.00
_cell.angle_beta   90.00
_cell.angle_gamma   90.00
#
_symmetry.space_group_name_H-M   'P 1'
#
loop_
_entity.id
_entity.type
_entity.pdbx_description
1 polymer ?
#
loop_
_entity_poly.entity_id
_entity_poly.type
_entity_poly.pdbx_seq_one_letter_code
_entity_poly.pdbx_strand_id
1 'polypeptide(L)'
;LRLLEIDAPQLIIRNEKRMLQEAVDTLIDNGKRGKIALSASNRPLKSLSDIIKGKHGRFRQNLLGKRVDYSGRSVIVVGPSLKLNQCGLPYEMAIELFQPFIIRELINQGLASNMKVAKNLLQQNEPIIDPVLEKVLANHPIFLNRAPTLHRLGIQAFEPIIVQGRAIKLHPLVCSAFNADFEDR
;
A
#
# COMPACT_ATOMS: atom_id res chain seq x y z
N LEU A 1 -15.45 9.79 41.91
CA LEU A 1 -14.67 10.66 42.80
C LEU A 1 -15.61 11.58 43.60
N ARG A 2 -16.43 12.41 42.96
CA ARG A 2 -17.32 13.39 43.60
C ARG A 2 -18.28 12.78 44.63
N LEU A 3 -18.79 11.57 44.42
CA LEU A 3 -19.65 10.84 45.34
C LEU A 3 -18.92 10.38 46.63
N LEU A 4 -17.62 10.13 46.53
CA LEU A 4 -16.79 9.82 47.70
C LEU A 4 -16.49 11.05 48.56
N GLU A 5 -16.39 12.22 47.94
CA GLU A 5 -16.15 13.50 48.62
C GLU A 5 -17.38 13.99 49.39
N ILE A 6 -18.59 13.59 48.95
CA ILE A 6 -19.86 14.01 49.56
C ILE A 6 -20.36 13.01 50.62
N ASP A 7 -19.60 11.93 50.92
CA ASP A 7 -20.01 10.85 51.84
C ASP A 7 -21.39 10.25 51.47
N ALA A 8 -21.61 9.99 50.15
CA ALA A 8 -22.84 9.40 49.68
C ALA A 8 -23.07 7.99 50.27
N PRO A 9 -24.34 7.51 50.36
CA PRO A 9 -24.66 6.18 50.82
C PRO A 9 -23.86 5.09 50.10
N GLN A 10 -23.32 4.13 50.88
CA GLN A 10 -22.43 3.08 50.32
C GLN A 10 -23.06 2.28 49.17
N LEU A 11 -24.39 2.13 49.16
CA LEU A 11 -25.10 1.42 48.09
C LEU A 11 -24.94 2.16 46.73
N ILE A 12 -25.02 3.49 46.74
CA ILE A 12 -24.85 4.34 45.57
C ILE A 12 -23.40 4.28 45.09
N ILE A 13 -22.44 4.41 46.00
CA ILE A 13 -21.01 4.30 45.68
C ILE A 13 -20.67 2.95 45.06
N ARG A 14 -21.22 1.87 45.60
CA ARG A 14 -20.99 0.52 45.06
C ARG A 14 -21.56 0.37 43.65
N ASN A 15 -22.76 0.91 43.37
CA ASN A 15 -23.38 0.86 42.07
C ASN A 15 -22.58 1.67 41.02
N GLU A 16 -22.12 2.86 41.38
CA GLU A 16 -21.29 3.71 40.52
C GLU A 16 -19.92 3.07 40.22
N LYS A 17 -19.31 2.41 41.19
CA LYS A 17 -18.09 1.63 40.98
C LYS A 17 -18.31 0.49 39.98
N ARG A 18 -19.45 -0.20 40.07
CA ARG A 18 -19.83 -1.24 39.12
C ARG A 18 -20.00 -0.65 37.70
N MET A 19 -20.71 0.45 37.55
CA MET A 19 -20.89 1.14 36.26
C MET A 19 -19.56 1.60 35.67
N LEU A 20 -18.66 2.13 36.51
CA LEU A 20 -17.32 2.50 36.09
C LEU A 20 -16.53 1.28 35.57
N GLN A 21 -16.60 0.16 36.30
CA GLN A 21 -15.96 -1.08 35.87
C GLN A 21 -16.52 -1.58 34.53
N GLU A 22 -17.83 -1.55 34.35
CA GLU A 22 -18.47 -1.90 33.06
C GLU A 22 -18.00 -1.02 31.91
N ALA A 23 -17.84 0.29 32.17
CA ALA A 23 -17.31 1.22 31.18
C ALA A 23 -15.84 0.93 30.81
N VAL A 24 -15.01 0.58 31.78
CA VAL A 24 -13.63 0.18 31.55
C VAL A 24 -13.54 -1.14 30.78
N ASP A 25 -14.34 -2.13 31.15
CA ASP A 25 -14.41 -3.41 30.43
C ASP A 25 -14.84 -3.21 28.96
N THR A 26 -15.80 -2.31 28.73
CA THR A 26 -16.23 -1.93 27.37
C THR A 26 -15.13 -1.23 26.57
N LEU A 27 -14.35 -0.37 27.20
CA LEU A 27 -13.22 0.30 26.56
C LEU A 27 -12.16 -0.71 26.10
N ILE A 28 -11.90 -1.72 26.92
CA ILE A 28 -10.88 -2.74 26.63
C ILE A 28 -11.37 -3.71 25.56
N ASP A 29 -12.53 -4.32 25.77
CA ASP A 29 -13.10 -5.32 24.84
C ASP A 29 -14.64 -5.31 24.92
N ASN A 30 -15.29 -4.54 24.06
CA ASN A 30 -16.74 -4.37 24.06
C ASN A 30 -17.45 -5.69 23.74
N GLY A 31 -18.37 -6.08 24.60
CA GLY A 31 -19.17 -7.32 24.44
C GLY A 31 -18.54 -8.59 24.99
N LYS A 32 -17.32 -8.54 25.57
CA LYS A 32 -16.70 -9.71 26.19
C LYS A 32 -17.29 -10.01 27.57
N ARG A 33 -17.66 -8.97 28.34
CA ARG A 33 -18.31 -9.04 29.63
C ARG A 33 -19.59 -8.21 29.61
N GLY A 34 -20.75 -8.85 29.66
CA GLY A 34 -22.05 -8.17 29.70
C GLY A 34 -22.60 -7.75 28.34
N LYS A 35 -23.43 -6.72 28.33
CA LYS A 35 -24.10 -6.23 27.13
C LYS A 35 -23.13 -5.40 26.28
N ILE A 36 -23.28 -5.50 24.98
CA ILE A 36 -22.53 -4.66 24.03
C ILE A 36 -23.00 -3.20 24.18
N ALA A 37 -22.05 -2.30 24.46
CA ALA A 37 -22.32 -0.88 24.47
C ALA A 37 -22.46 -0.35 23.05
N LEU A 38 -23.55 0.38 22.82
CA LEU A 38 -23.92 0.94 21.50
C LEU A 38 -23.76 2.46 21.52
N SER A 39 -23.48 3.03 20.38
CA SER A 39 -23.53 4.48 20.15
C SER A 39 -24.98 4.93 20.00
N ALA A 40 -25.21 6.23 19.94
CA ALA A 40 -26.53 6.83 19.66
C ALA A 40 -27.15 6.34 18.35
N SER A 41 -26.34 5.88 17.39
CA SER A 41 -26.77 5.30 16.10
C SER A 41 -26.94 3.78 16.13
N ASN A 42 -27.09 3.15 17.29
CA ASN A 42 -27.20 1.70 17.47
C ASN A 42 -26.03 0.86 16.90
N ARG A 43 -24.85 1.46 16.72
CA ARG A 43 -23.66 0.74 16.31
C ARG A 43 -22.79 0.40 17.53
N PRO A 44 -22.17 -0.80 17.57
CA PRO A 44 -21.25 -1.14 18.64
C PRO A 44 -20.11 -0.11 18.75
N LEU A 45 -19.80 0.32 19.96
CA LEU A 45 -18.65 1.16 20.22
C LEU A 45 -17.36 0.38 19.95
N LYS A 46 -16.41 1.00 19.28
CA LYS A 46 -15.12 0.39 18.95
C LYS A 46 -14.23 0.38 20.19
N SER A 47 -13.83 -0.81 20.64
CA SER A 47 -12.94 -1.01 21.77
C SER A 47 -11.47 -1.06 21.36
N LEU A 48 -10.55 -1.04 22.35
CA LEU A 48 -9.11 -1.21 22.11
C LEU A 48 -8.79 -2.56 21.45
N SER A 49 -9.49 -3.63 21.87
CA SER A 49 -9.38 -4.94 21.25
C SER A 49 -9.70 -4.92 19.76
N ASP A 50 -10.73 -4.18 19.35
CA ASP A 50 -11.15 -4.10 17.95
C ASP A 50 -10.14 -3.37 17.06
N ILE A 51 -9.34 -2.48 17.65
CA ILE A 51 -8.24 -1.80 16.94
C ILE A 51 -7.12 -2.78 16.61
N ILE A 52 -6.93 -3.80 17.43
CA ILE A 52 -5.82 -4.76 17.33
C ILE A 52 -6.23 -6.00 16.54
N LYS A 53 -7.43 -6.53 16.82
CA LYS A 53 -7.97 -7.78 16.28
C LYS A 53 -8.56 -7.63 14.88
N GLY A 54 -8.68 -8.77 14.19
CA GLY A 54 -9.43 -8.90 12.94
C GLY A 54 -8.70 -8.44 11.69
N LYS A 55 -9.42 -8.48 10.55
CA LYS A 55 -8.89 -8.18 9.23
C LYS A 55 -8.40 -6.73 9.08
N HIS A 56 -9.06 -5.81 9.76
CA HIS A 56 -8.74 -4.38 9.76
C HIS A 56 -7.98 -3.93 11.02
N GLY A 57 -7.58 -4.89 11.86
CA GLY A 57 -6.80 -4.62 13.06
C GLY A 57 -5.34 -4.32 12.74
N ARG A 58 -4.68 -3.72 13.73
CA ARG A 58 -3.28 -3.25 13.58
C ARG A 58 -2.31 -4.36 13.19
N PHE A 59 -2.48 -5.57 13.72
CA PHE A 59 -1.60 -6.69 13.39
C PHE A 59 -1.66 -7.06 11.91
N ARG A 60 -2.86 -7.32 11.38
CA ARG A 60 -3.01 -7.77 10.00
C ARG A 60 -2.82 -6.66 8.98
N GLN A 61 -3.17 -5.43 9.32
CA GLN A 61 -3.15 -4.31 8.38
C GLN A 61 -1.81 -3.58 8.32
N ASN A 62 -1.07 -3.51 9.43
CA ASN A 62 0.11 -2.65 9.53
C ASN A 62 1.39 -3.34 10.03
N LEU A 63 1.30 -4.51 10.70
CA LEU A 63 2.46 -5.21 11.24
C LEU A 63 2.88 -6.40 10.39
N LEU A 64 1.95 -7.27 9.99
CA LEU A 64 2.25 -8.42 9.13
C LEU A 64 2.49 -8.03 7.67
N GLY A 65 2.01 -6.87 7.26
CA GLY A 65 2.25 -6.30 5.94
C GLY A 65 2.00 -4.80 5.99
N LYS A 66 2.72 -4.06 5.15
CA LYS A 66 2.60 -2.61 5.02
C LYS A 66 2.42 -2.23 3.56
N ARG A 67 1.84 -1.08 3.33
CA ARG A 67 1.92 -0.43 2.03
C ARG A 67 3.34 0.03 1.80
N VAL A 68 3.84 -0.19 0.60
CA VAL A 68 5.20 0.19 0.20
C VAL A 68 5.15 1.36 -0.76
N ASP A 69 6.15 2.23 -0.66
CA ASP A 69 6.37 3.32 -1.59
C ASP A 69 6.98 2.79 -2.90
N TYR A 70 7.03 3.63 -3.93
CA TYR A 70 7.55 3.27 -5.26
C TYR A 70 6.90 2.02 -5.83
N SER A 71 5.60 1.94 -5.70
CA SER A 71 4.77 0.88 -6.25
C SER A 71 3.54 1.49 -6.94
N GLY A 72 3.07 0.86 -7.98
CA GLY A 72 1.92 1.31 -8.76
C GLY A 72 1.11 0.15 -9.27
N ARG A 73 -0.02 0.45 -9.88
CA ARG A 73 -0.88 -0.53 -10.55
C ARG A 73 -1.34 -0.01 -11.89
N SER A 74 -1.48 -0.90 -12.84
CA SER A 74 -2.07 -0.61 -14.15
C SER A 74 -2.73 -1.85 -14.74
N VAL A 75 -3.40 -1.68 -15.85
CA VAL A 75 -3.93 -2.78 -16.64
C VAL A 75 -2.76 -3.53 -17.28
N ILE A 76 -2.90 -4.84 -17.43
CA ILE A 76 -1.94 -5.71 -18.11
C ILE A 76 -2.47 -6.02 -19.50
N VAL A 77 -1.60 -5.97 -20.51
CA VAL A 77 -1.88 -6.37 -21.88
C VAL A 77 -0.76 -7.27 -22.42
N VAL A 78 -1.08 -8.05 -23.43
CA VAL A 78 -0.11 -8.93 -24.09
C VAL A 78 0.87 -8.11 -24.92
N GLY A 79 2.17 -8.45 -24.82
CA GLY A 79 3.25 -7.86 -25.61
C GLY A 79 4.06 -8.95 -26.30
N PRO A 80 3.65 -9.46 -27.48
CA PRO A 80 4.32 -10.57 -28.16
C PRO A 80 5.76 -10.29 -28.56
N SER A 81 6.11 -9.03 -28.73
CA SER A 81 7.46 -8.58 -29.11
C SER A 81 8.47 -8.56 -27.97
N LEU A 82 8.03 -8.76 -26.72
CA LEU A 82 8.88 -8.78 -25.54
C LEU A 82 9.64 -10.10 -25.44
N LYS A 83 10.83 -10.06 -24.84
CA LYS A 83 11.51 -11.26 -24.38
C LYS A 83 10.84 -11.81 -23.11
N LEU A 84 11.09 -13.08 -22.80
CA LEU A 84 10.47 -13.74 -21.64
C LEU A 84 10.80 -13.09 -20.31
N ASN A 85 12.00 -12.52 -20.18
CA ASN A 85 12.49 -11.81 -18.99
C ASN A 85 12.16 -10.31 -18.98
N GLN A 86 11.48 -9.80 -20.01
CA GLN A 86 11.17 -8.38 -20.14
C GLN A 86 9.70 -8.09 -19.85
N CYS A 87 9.45 -6.90 -19.34
CA CYS A 87 8.12 -6.32 -19.24
C CYS A 87 8.10 -4.91 -19.84
N GLY A 88 7.01 -4.57 -20.48
CA GLY A 88 6.77 -3.22 -20.98
C GLY A 88 6.17 -2.35 -19.90
N LEU A 89 6.89 -1.30 -19.49
CA LEU A 89 6.44 -0.34 -18.49
C LEU A 89 6.04 0.98 -19.17
N PRO A 90 4.83 1.54 -18.90
CA PRO A 90 4.47 2.87 -19.37
C PRO A 90 5.45 3.94 -18.91
N TYR A 91 5.77 4.89 -19.79
CA TYR A 91 6.72 5.96 -19.51
C TYR A 91 6.38 6.75 -18.24
N GLU A 92 5.11 7.16 -18.09
CA GLU A 92 4.64 7.91 -16.91
C GLU A 92 4.87 7.13 -15.61
N MET A 93 4.60 5.81 -15.63
CA MET A 93 4.84 4.94 -14.47
C MET A 93 6.33 4.80 -14.17
N ALA A 94 7.16 4.67 -15.20
CA ALA A 94 8.60 4.51 -15.04
C ALA A 94 9.22 5.74 -14.36
N ILE A 95 8.86 6.94 -14.77
CA ILE A 95 9.35 8.19 -14.16
C ILE A 95 8.98 8.24 -12.67
N GLU A 96 7.74 7.94 -12.32
CA GLU A 96 7.28 7.99 -10.92
C GLU A 96 7.95 6.91 -10.05
N LEU A 97 8.05 5.68 -10.54
CA LEU A 97 8.65 4.58 -9.79
C LEU A 97 10.17 4.75 -9.59
N PHE A 98 10.86 5.25 -10.60
CA PHE A 98 12.31 5.42 -10.59
C PHE A 98 12.77 6.83 -10.26
N GLN A 99 11.87 7.71 -9.83
CA GLN A 99 12.15 9.11 -9.52
C GLN A 99 13.42 9.32 -8.68
N PRO A 100 13.66 8.63 -7.55
CA PRO A 100 14.87 8.86 -6.75
C PRO A 100 16.15 8.43 -7.46
N PHE A 101 16.10 7.38 -8.28
CA PHE A 101 17.24 6.90 -9.04
C PHE A 101 17.59 7.85 -10.19
N ILE A 102 16.57 8.37 -10.88
CA ILE A 102 16.74 9.35 -11.94
C ILE A 102 17.34 10.65 -11.38
N ILE A 103 16.81 11.15 -10.26
CA ILE A 103 17.34 12.35 -9.59
C ILE A 103 18.81 12.18 -9.22
N ARG A 104 19.16 11.03 -8.65
CA ARG A 104 20.55 10.70 -8.30
C ARG A 104 21.45 10.70 -9.53
N GLU A 105 21.00 10.08 -10.61
CA GLU A 105 21.77 9.99 -11.84
C GLU A 105 21.94 11.35 -12.54
N LEU A 106 20.90 12.19 -12.56
CA LEU A 106 20.96 13.55 -13.07
C LEU A 106 21.99 14.40 -12.32
N ILE A 107 22.07 14.26 -11.00
CA ILE A 107 23.05 14.97 -10.17
C ILE A 107 24.45 14.41 -10.43
N ASN A 108 24.62 13.10 -10.50
CA ASN A 108 25.91 12.44 -10.75
C ASN A 108 26.51 12.82 -12.12
N GLN A 109 25.66 12.96 -13.12
CA GLN A 109 26.09 13.39 -14.47
C GLN A 109 26.28 14.92 -14.59
N GLY A 110 26.01 15.69 -13.53
CA GLY A 110 26.12 17.15 -13.55
C GLY A 110 25.04 17.87 -14.34
N LEU A 111 23.96 17.16 -14.75
CA LEU A 111 22.82 17.71 -15.48
C LEU A 111 21.89 18.52 -14.58
N ALA A 112 21.91 18.25 -13.28
CA ALA A 112 21.19 19.00 -12.27
C ALA A 112 22.14 19.39 -11.13
N SER A 113 22.13 20.65 -10.73
CA SER A 113 22.99 21.16 -9.66
C SER A 113 22.50 20.75 -8.27
N ASN A 114 21.20 20.50 -8.12
CA ASN A 114 20.60 20.09 -6.86
C ASN A 114 19.27 19.33 -7.10
N MET A 115 18.73 18.74 -6.02
CA MET A 115 17.49 17.95 -6.04
C MET A 115 16.28 18.77 -6.54
N LYS A 116 16.22 20.07 -6.27
CA LYS A 116 15.10 20.92 -6.69
C LYS A 116 15.09 21.08 -8.21
N VAL A 117 16.26 21.33 -8.81
CA VAL A 117 16.43 21.43 -10.27
C VAL A 117 16.11 20.10 -10.93
N ALA A 118 16.62 18.99 -10.40
CA ALA A 118 16.32 17.66 -10.93
C ALA A 118 14.81 17.33 -10.91
N LYS A 119 14.10 17.68 -9.84
CA LYS A 119 12.64 17.51 -9.78
C LYS A 119 11.90 18.39 -10.80
N ASN A 120 12.33 19.60 -11.01
CA ASN A 120 11.73 20.48 -12.03
C ASN A 120 11.91 19.90 -13.43
N LEU A 121 13.11 19.39 -13.77
CA LEU A 121 13.37 18.73 -15.05
C LEU A 121 12.42 17.54 -15.26
N LEU A 122 12.23 16.70 -14.22
CA LEU A 122 11.28 15.58 -14.26
C LEU A 122 9.83 16.03 -14.50
N GLN A 123 9.39 17.10 -13.85
CA GLN A 123 8.04 17.63 -14.01
C GLN A 123 7.78 18.24 -15.38
N GLN A 124 8.82 18.79 -16.01
CA GLN A 124 8.74 19.36 -17.35
C GLN A 124 8.87 18.33 -18.47
N ASN A 125 9.14 17.05 -18.12
CA ASN A 125 9.40 15.98 -19.07
C ASN A 125 10.46 16.36 -20.13
N GLU A 126 11.55 16.95 -19.68
CA GLU A 126 12.64 17.34 -20.57
C GLU A 126 13.24 16.13 -21.30
N PRO A 127 13.56 16.22 -22.60
CA PRO A 127 14.11 15.11 -23.39
C PRO A 127 15.41 14.51 -22.83
N ILE A 128 16.10 15.25 -21.99
CA ILE A 128 17.34 14.84 -21.32
C ILE A 128 17.10 13.69 -20.33
N ILE A 129 15.86 13.44 -19.95
CA ILE A 129 15.48 12.39 -18.98
C ILE A 129 15.50 11.01 -19.63
N ASP A 130 15.18 10.90 -20.92
CA ASP A 130 15.02 9.62 -21.61
C ASP A 130 16.31 8.75 -21.55
N PRO A 131 17.49 9.25 -21.92
CA PRO A 131 18.72 8.45 -21.83
C PRO A 131 19.11 8.10 -20.38
N VAL A 132 18.78 8.98 -19.44
CA VAL A 132 19.03 8.73 -18.01
C VAL A 132 18.09 7.63 -17.50
N LEU A 133 16.82 7.67 -17.89
CA LEU A 133 15.82 6.67 -17.55
C LEU A 133 16.20 5.30 -18.09
N GLU A 134 16.58 5.19 -19.37
CA GLU A 134 17.04 3.94 -19.97
C GLU A 134 18.24 3.34 -19.23
N LYS A 135 19.22 4.16 -18.88
CA LYS A 135 20.38 3.75 -18.08
C LYS A 135 20.00 3.23 -16.70
N VAL A 136 19.06 3.89 -16.04
CA VAL A 136 18.57 3.47 -14.73
C VAL A 136 17.80 2.16 -14.84
N LEU A 137 16.92 2.00 -15.82
CA LEU A 137 16.11 0.80 -16.03
C LEU A 137 16.97 -0.45 -16.32
N ALA A 138 18.05 -0.31 -17.07
CA ALA A 138 18.94 -1.44 -17.43
C ALA A 138 19.52 -2.18 -16.20
N ASN A 139 19.63 -1.50 -15.06
CA ASN A 139 20.24 -2.05 -13.84
C ASN A 139 19.23 -2.31 -12.71
N HIS A 140 17.93 -2.11 -12.95
CA HIS A 140 16.92 -2.18 -11.88
C HIS A 140 15.72 -3.03 -12.32
N PRO A 141 15.78 -4.36 -12.11
CA PRO A 141 14.61 -5.21 -12.33
C PRO A 141 13.47 -4.82 -11.39
N ILE A 142 12.25 -5.05 -11.84
CA ILE A 142 11.03 -4.79 -11.07
C ILE A 142 10.28 -6.08 -10.76
N PHE A 143 9.56 -6.08 -9.64
CA PHE A 143 8.63 -7.15 -9.32
C PHE A 143 7.24 -6.81 -9.86
N LEU A 144 6.65 -7.74 -10.58
CA LEU A 144 5.24 -7.68 -10.98
C LEU A 144 4.45 -8.72 -10.18
N ASN A 145 3.29 -8.29 -9.70
CA ASN A 145 2.36 -9.14 -8.98
C ASN A 145 0.94 -8.93 -9.51
N ARG A 146 0.21 -10.01 -9.73
CA ARG A 146 -1.23 -9.97 -10.01
C ARG A 146 -2.00 -10.55 -8.84
N ALA A 147 -3.00 -9.82 -8.32
CA ALA A 147 -3.93 -10.31 -7.32
C ALA A 147 -5.06 -11.13 -8.00
N PRO A 148 -5.52 -12.26 -7.39
CA PRO A 148 -4.99 -12.87 -6.18
C PRO A 148 -3.68 -13.63 -6.41
N THR A 149 -2.73 -13.52 -5.48
CA THR A 149 -1.47 -14.29 -5.53
C THR A 149 -1.71 -15.68 -4.95
N LEU A 150 -1.95 -16.65 -5.83
CA LEU A 150 -2.31 -18.02 -5.44
C LEU A 150 -1.11 -18.92 -5.22
N HIS A 151 0.01 -18.65 -5.88
CA HIS A 151 1.24 -19.42 -5.82
C HIS A 151 2.46 -18.51 -6.04
N ARG A 152 3.66 -19.06 -5.86
CA ARG A 152 4.92 -18.31 -5.94
C ARG A 152 5.16 -17.61 -7.28
N LEU A 153 4.66 -18.15 -8.39
CA LEU A 153 4.79 -17.54 -9.73
C LEU A 153 3.84 -16.36 -9.96
N GLY A 154 2.96 -16.04 -9.01
CA GLY A 154 2.15 -14.82 -9.02
C GLY A 154 2.96 -13.56 -8.75
N ILE A 155 4.23 -13.69 -8.32
CA ILE A 155 5.20 -12.61 -8.17
C ILE A 155 6.46 -12.99 -8.93
N GLN A 156 6.82 -12.22 -9.94
CA GLN A 156 8.00 -12.46 -10.76
C GLN A 156 8.77 -11.18 -11.01
N ALA A 157 10.10 -11.31 -11.19
CA ALA A 157 10.98 -10.19 -11.51
C ALA A 157 11.18 -10.09 -13.02
N PHE A 158 11.14 -8.88 -13.56
CA PHE A 158 11.34 -8.58 -14.98
C PHE A 158 12.29 -7.42 -15.16
N GLU A 159 12.98 -7.40 -16.29
CA GLU A 159 13.71 -6.25 -16.79
C GLU A 159 12.73 -5.30 -17.46
N PRO A 160 12.53 -4.07 -16.93
CA PRO A 160 11.59 -3.13 -17.51
C PRO A 160 12.14 -2.49 -18.77
N ILE A 161 11.31 -2.39 -19.80
CA ILE A 161 11.55 -1.57 -20.98
C ILE A 161 10.42 -0.58 -21.14
N ILE A 162 10.71 0.59 -21.70
CA ILE A 162 9.71 1.62 -21.92
C ILE A 162 8.83 1.23 -23.11
N VAL A 163 7.52 1.34 -22.91
CA VAL A 163 6.53 1.12 -23.98
C VAL A 163 5.56 2.30 -24.04
N GLN A 164 5.04 2.55 -25.23
CA GLN A 164 3.98 3.53 -25.42
C GLN A 164 2.65 3.01 -24.89
N GLY A 165 1.82 3.93 -24.41
CA GLY A 165 0.51 3.63 -23.82
C GLY A 165 0.53 3.69 -22.29
N ARG A 166 -0.57 3.25 -21.67
CA ARG A 166 -0.78 3.30 -20.20
C ARG A 166 -0.88 1.93 -19.55
N ALA A 167 -0.74 0.86 -20.35
CA ALA A 167 -0.84 -0.51 -19.87
C ALA A 167 0.54 -1.16 -19.75
N ILE A 168 0.70 -2.02 -18.76
CA ILE A 168 1.89 -2.87 -18.61
C ILE A 168 1.79 -4.00 -19.63
N LYS A 169 2.87 -4.20 -20.41
CA LYS A 169 2.95 -5.29 -21.39
C LYS A 169 3.70 -6.48 -20.81
N LEU A 170 3.17 -7.67 -21.01
CA LEU A 170 3.78 -8.92 -20.59
C LEU A 170 3.90 -9.89 -21.77
N HIS A 171 4.95 -10.73 -21.73
CA HIS A 171 5.08 -11.80 -22.71
C HIS A 171 3.93 -12.81 -22.56
N PRO A 172 3.34 -13.32 -23.65
CA PRO A 172 2.18 -14.23 -23.60
C PRO A 172 2.41 -15.48 -22.74
N LEU A 173 3.59 -16.07 -22.78
CA LEU A 173 3.92 -17.28 -22.02
C LEU A 173 3.96 -17.05 -20.49
N VAL A 174 4.16 -15.82 -20.03
CA VAL A 174 4.16 -15.47 -18.61
C VAL A 174 2.77 -15.26 -18.06
N CYS A 175 1.81 -14.92 -18.93
CA CYS A 175 0.43 -14.61 -18.54
C CYS A 175 -0.27 -15.78 -17.83
N SER A 176 -0.02 -17.02 -18.24
CA SER A 176 -0.56 -18.22 -17.59
C SER A 176 -0.14 -18.34 -16.13
N ALA A 177 1.11 -18.00 -15.82
CA ALA A 177 1.62 -18.03 -14.44
C ALA A 177 0.95 -16.98 -13.54
N PHE A 178 0.53 -15.85 -14.10
CA PHE A 178 -0.26 -14.83 -13.40
C PHE A 178 -1.76 -15.12 -13.39
N ASN A 179 -2.21 -16.24 -13.99
CA ASN A 179 -3.63 -16.54 -14.22
C ASN A 179 -4.36 -15.37 -14.90
N ALA A 180 -3.69 -14.75 -15.87
CA ALA A 180 -4.20 -13.64 -16.64
C ALA A 180 -4.68 -14.16 -18.01
N ASP A 181 -5.99 -14.20 -18.20
CA ASP A 181 -6.61 -14.54 -19.47
C ASP A 181 -6.87 -13.23 -20.23
N PHE A 182 -6.33 -13.15 -21.42
CA PHE A 182 -6.61 -12.05 -22.33
C PHE A 182 -7.55 -12.61 -23.41
N GLU A 183 -8.81 -12.24 -23.34
CA GLU A 183 -9.72 -12.45 -24.46
C GLU A 183 -9.31 -11.44 -25.55
N ASP A 184 -8.92 -11.94 -26.71
CA ASP A 184 -8.75 -11.14 -27.93
C ASP A 184 -10.10 -10.49 -28.26
N ARG A 185 -10.25 -9.21 -28.01
CA ARG A 185 -11.32 -8.36 -28.52
C ARG A 185 -10.78 -7.44 -29.60
#